data_399a7c4686a0183b580505ef694fcb5d
#
_entry.id   399a7c4686a0183b580505ef694fcb5d
#
_cell.length_a   1.000
_cell.length_b   1.000
_cell.length_c   1.000
_cell.angle_alpha   90.00
_cell.angle_beta   90.00
_cell.angle_gamma   90.00
#
_symmetry.space_group_name_H-M   'P 1'
#
loop_
_entity.id
_entity.type
_entity.pdbx_description
1 polymer ?
#
loop_
_entity_poly.entity_id
_entity_poly.type
_entity_poly.pdbx_seq_one_letter_code
_entity_poly.pdbx_strand_id
1 'polypeptide(L)'
;MAMYQNMLVVIDPNQDDQPALRRAVYLHQRIGGKIKAFLPIYDFSYEMTTLLSPDERTAMRQGVISQRTAWIREQAKYYLEAGVPIEIKVVWHNRPFEAIIQEVIAGSHDLVLKMAHQHDRLEAVIFTPTDWHLLRKCPSPVWMVKDQPWPEGGKALVAVNLASEEPYHNALNEKLVKETLQLAEQVNHTEVHLVGAYPVTPINIAIELPEFDPSVYNDAIRGQRLLAMKALRQKFSIDEKVTHVEKGLPEEVIPDLAEHLQAGIVVLGTVGRTGLSAAFLGNTAEQVIDHLRCDLLVIKPDEYQTPVELDDEDD
;
A
#
# COMPACT_ATOMS: atom_id res chain seq x y z
N MET A 1 12.20 6.22 16.75
CA MET A 1 13.07 5.88 15.60
C MET A 1 12.42 6.47 14.36
N ALA A 2 13.19 6.98 13.42
CA ALA A 2 12.64 7.45 12.15
C ALA A 2 12.05 6.25 11.40
N MET A 3 10.85 6.43 10.83
CA MET A 3 10.20 5.40 10.00
C MET A 3 10.78 5.41 8.58
N TYR A 4 10.66 4.31 7.89
CA TYR A 4 10.96 4.18 6.45
C TYR A 4 12.40 4.59 6.08
N GLN A 5 13.37 3.98 6.79
CA GLN A 5 14.79 4.24 6.59
C GLN A 5 15.45 3.40 5.49
N ASN A 6 14.74 2.40 4.96
CA ASN A 6 15.23 1.49 3.94
C ASN A 6 14.13 1.21 2.90
N MET A 7 13.96 2.15 1.98
CA MET A 7 12.88 2.13 0.99
C MET A 7 13.25 1.30 -0.24
N LEU A 8 12.37 0.41 -0.66
CA LEU A 8 12.43 -0.30 -1.94
C LEU A 8 11.48 0.36 -2.94
N VAL A 9 12.00 0.86 -4.04
CA VAL A 9 11.21 1.48 -5.11
C VAL A 9 11.15 0.54 -6.30
N VAL A 10 9.97 0.05 -6.62
CA VAL A 10 9.75 -0.78 -7.79
C VAL A 10 9.61 0.11 -9.02
N ILE A 11 10.58 -0.01 -9.93
CA ILE A 11 10.66 0.76 -11.17
C ILE A 11 9.71 0.18 -12.22
N ASP A 12 8.99 1.05 -12.95
CA ASP A 12 8.18 0.66 -14.10
C ASP A 12 9.00 0.75 -15.38
N PRO A 13 9.24 -0.39 -16.07
CA PRO A 13 10.06 -0.40 -17.29
C PRO A 13 9.38 0.26 -18.50
N ASN A 14 8.08 0.58 -18.42
CA ASN A 14 7.28 1.11 -19.52
C ASN A 14 7.05 2.63 -19.41
N GLN A 15 7.57 3.28 -18.37
CA GLN A 15 7.40 4.68 -18.09
C GLN A 15 8.76 5.36 -17.95
N ASP A 16 8.95 6.48 -18.62
CA ASP A 16 10.15 7.31 -18.42
C ASP A 16 10.04 8.11 -17.11
N ASP A 17 8.83 8.55 -16.78
CA ASP A 17 8.55 9.17 -15.49
C ASP A 17 8.29 8.13 -14.41
N GLN A 18 8.96 8.27 -13.26
CA GLN A 18 8.93 7.33 -12.16
C GLN A 18 8.33 7.97 -10.89
N PRO A 19 6.97 8.08 -10.78
CA PRO A 19 6.33 8.72 -9.62
C PRO A 19 6.69 8.09 -8.29
N ALA A 20 6.86 6.76 -8.24
CA ALA A 20 7.29 6.06 -7.04
C ALA A 20 8.70 6.48 -6.59
N LEU A 21 9.62 6.68 -7.54
CA LEU A 21 10.96 7.18 -7.22
C LEU A 21 10.91 8.64 -6.74
N ARG A 22 10.13 9.50 -7.40
CA ARG A 22 9.92 10.87 -6.91
C ARG A 22 9.37 10.90 -5.49
N ARG A 23 8.39 10.03 -5.17
CA ARG A 23 7.83 9.92 -3.82
C ARG A 23 8.86 9.47 -2.80
N ALA A 24 9.69 8.48 -3.13
CA ALA A 24 10.77 8.02 -2.27
C ALA A 24 11.83 9.10 -2.01
N VAL A 25 12.21 9.85 -3.04
CA VAL A 25 13.14 10.99 -2.90
C VAL A 25 12.52 12.09 -2.03
N TYR A 26 11.23 12.39 -2.22
CA TYR A 26 10.50 13.34 -1.38
C TYR A 26 10.51 12.92 0.09
N LEU A 27 10.30 11.63 0.39
CA LEU A 27 10.41 11.08 1.75
C LEU A 27 11.84 11.19 2.26
N HIS A 28 12.82 10.75 1.47
CA HIS A 28 14.24 10.82 1.84
C HIS A 28 14.68 12.23 2.26
N GLN A 29 14.24 13.27 1.54
CA GLN A 29 14.56 14.65 1.85
C GLN A 29 14.04 15.13 3.22
N ARG A 30 13.03 14.45 3.78
CA ARG A 30 12.39 14.81 5.05
C ARG A 30 12.76 13.91 6.21
N ILE A 31 12.86 12.63 5.96
CA ILE A 31 13.07 11.61 6.99
C ILE A 31 14.43 10.92 6.90
N GLY A 32 15.20 11.21 5.84
CA GLY A 32 16.47 10.51 5.56
C GLY A 32 16.25 9.10 5.00
N GLY A 33 17.17 8.22 5.32
CA GLY A 33 17.15 6.83 4.88
C GLY A 33 17.78 6.62 3.49
N LYS A 34 17.76 5.40 3.01
CA LYS A 34 18.32 4.99 1.72
C LYS A 34 17.22 4.46 0.79
N ILE A 35 17.46 4.56 -0.50
CA ILE A 35 16.54 4.13 -1.55
C ILE A 35 17.22 3.04 -2.36
N LYS A 36 16.52 1.94 -2.61
CA LYS A 36 16.90 0.94 -3.61
C LYS A 36 15.88 0.98 -4.76
N ALA A 37 16.33 1.37 -5.95
CA ALA A 37 15.57 1.28 -7.19
C ALA A 37 15.68 -0.15 -7.73
N PHE A 38 14.59 -0.89 -7.72
CA PHE A 38 14.55 -2.32 -8.03
C PHE A 38 13.68 -2.59 -9.25
N LEU A 39 14.20 -3.37 -10.19
CA LEU A 39 13.47 -3.77 -11.39
C LEU A 39 13.63 -5.28 -11.65
N PRO A 40 12.60 -6.08 -11.38
CA PRO A 40 12.55 -7.44 -11.89
C PRO A 40 12.14 -7.44 -13.37
N ILE A 41 12.90 -8.11 -14.19
CA ILE A 41 12.64 -8.26 -15.63
C ILE A 41 12.55 -9.73 -16.01
N TYR A 42 11.70 -10.03 -16.99
CA TYR A 42 11.61 -11.32 -17.61
C TYR A 42 11.08 -11.19 -19.03
N ASP A 43 11.71 -11.87 -19.94
CA ASP A 43 11.24 -11.97 -21.31
C ASP A 43 11.33 -13.43 -21.78
N PHE A 44 10.16 -14.03 -21.97
CA PHE A 44 10.01 -15.41 -22.37
C PHE A 44 10.68 -15.72 -23.73
N SER A 45 10.83 -14.74 -24.60
CA SER A 45 11.48 -14.93 -25.91
C SER A 45 12.92 -15.39 -25.79
N TYR A 46 13.61 -14.98 -24.71
CA TYR A 46 14.99 -15.42 -24.43
C TYR A 46 15.06 -16.90 -23.97
N GLU A 47 13.99 -17.42 -23.39
CA GLU A 47 13.90 -18.84 -22.99
C GLU A 47 13.61 -19.76 -24.19
N MET A 48 12.86 -19.26 -25.19
CA MET A 48 12.44 -20.00 -26.36
C MET A 48 13.54 -20.15 -27.43
N THR A 49 14.65 -19.45 -27.30
CA THR A 49 15.77 -19.52 -28.23
C THR A 49 16.57 -20.82 -28.04
N THR A 50 16.01 -21.92 -28.56
CA THR A 50 16.65 -23.25 -28.56
C THR A 50 17.96 -23.31 -29.38
N LEU A 51 18.25 -22.26 -30.16
CA LEU A 51 19.47 -22.14 -30.98
C LEU A 51 20.68 -21.62 -30.22
N LEU A 52 20.46 -21.01 -29.02
CA LEU A 52 21.54 -20.45 -28.21
C LEU A 52 22.02 -21.45 -27.16
N SER A 53 23.34 -21.50 -26.96
CA SER A 53 23.93 -22.21 -25.84
C SER A 53 23.56 -21.60 -24.50
N PRO A 54 23.70 -22.32 -23.38
CA PRO A 54 23.48 -21.75 -22.04
C PRO A 54 24.30 -20.49 -21.77
N ASP A 55 25.56 -20.47 -22.21
CA ASP A 55 26.46 -19.32 -22.03
C ASP A 55 26.00 -18.10 -22.82
N GLU A 56 25.56 -18.29 -24.07
CA GLU A 56 25.01 -17.21 -24.89
C GLU A 56 23.71 -16.64 -24.30
N ARG A 57 22.82 -17.49 -23.77
CA ARG A 57 21.62 -17.03 -23.08
C ARG A 57 21.95 -16.23 -21.82
N THR A 58 22.92 -16.68 -21.04
CA THR A 58 23.40 -15.96 -19.85
C THR A 58 23.99 -14.60 -20.25
N ALA A 59 24.84 -14.56 -21.28
CA ALA A 59 25.40 -13.31 -21.77
C ALA A 59 24.32 -12.32 -22.27
N MET A 60 23.31 -12.81 -22.96
CA MET A 60 22.18 -11.98 -23.41
C MET A 60 21.36 -11.43 -22.23
N ARG A 61 21.00 -12.27 -21.24
CA ARG A 61 20.32 -11.80 -20.01
C ARG A 61 21.13 -10.72 -19.31
N GLN A 62 22.46 -10.94 -19.16
CA GLN A 62 23.36 -9.96 -18.53
C GLN A 62 23.44 -8.65 -19.33
N GLY A 63 23.39 -8.74 -20.65
CA GLY A 63 23.31 -7.57 -21.54
C GLY A 63 22.05 -6.74 -21.28
N VAL A 64 20.89 -7.40 -21.19
CA VAL A 64 19.60 -6.71 -20.87
C VAL A 64 19.62 -6.12 -19.48
N ILE A 65 20.10 -6.84 -18.47
CA ILE A 65 20.27 -6.35 -17.10
C ILE A 65 21.13 -5.07 -17.09
N SER A 66 22.27 -5.10 -17.80
CA SER A 66 23.18 -3.95 -17.88
C SER A 66 22.53 -2.75 -18.56
N GLN A 67 21.81 -2.98 -19.65
CA GLN A 67 21.06 -1.94 -20.37
C GLN A 67 19.99 -1.29 -19.48
N ARG A 68 19.20 -2.11 -18.77
CA ARG A 68 18.16 -1.61 -17.88
C ARG A 68 18.72 -0.89 -16.67
N THR A 69 19.86 -1.34 -16.14
CA THR A 69 20.59 -0.66 -15.06
C THR A 69 21.06 0.73 -15.52
N ALA A 70 21.60 0.84 -16.72
CA ALA A 70 22.02 2.12 -17.29
C ALA A 70 20.83 3.06 -17.52
N TRP A 71 19.71 2.54 -18.00
CA TRP A 71 18.48 3.29 -18.18
C TRP A 71 17.93 3.83 -16.86
N ILE A 72 17.83 3.00 -15.79
CA ILE A 72 17.39 3.46 -14.47
C ILE A 72 18.35 4.55 -13.95
N ARG A 73 19.65 4.40 -14.15
CA ARG A 73 20.64 5.40 -13.73
C ARG A 73 20.43 6.75 -14.40
N GLU A 74 20.04 6.75 -15.68
CA GLU A 74 19.71 8.00 -16.38
C GLU A 74 18.42 8.62 -15.85
N GLN A 75 17.37 7.83 -15.56
CA GLN A 75 16.14 8.32 -14.91
C GLN A 75 16.42 8.91 -13.52
N ALA A 76 17.32 8.30 -12.75
CA ALA A 76 17.68 8.74 -11.40
C ALA A 76 18.78 9.81 -11.38
N LYS A 77 19.37 10.18 -12.52
CA LYS A 77 20.58 11.00 -12.63
C LYS A 77 20.52 12.30 -11.84
N TYR A 78 19.43 13.05 -12.00
CA TYR A 78 19.25 14.30 -11.26
C TYR A 78 19.34 14.12 -9.74
N TYR A 79 18.76 13.05 -9.21
CA TYR A 79 18.77 12.75 -7.77
C TYR A 79 20.13 12.24 -7.30
N LEU A 80 20.79 11.40 -8.12
CA LEU A 80 22.15 10.91 -7.85
C LEU A 80 23.16 12.05 -7.81
N GLU A 81 23.08 12.98 -8.76
CA GLU A 81 23.94 14.19 -8.80
C GLU A 81 23.64 15.13 -7.62
N ALA A 82 22.41 15.15 -7.13
CA ALA A 82 22.03 15.87 -5.91
C ALA A 82 22.46 15.15 -4.60
N GLY A 83 23.11 13.99 -4.68
CA GLY A 83 23.63 13.25 -3.53
C GLY A 83 22.61 12.35 -2.83
N VAL A 84 21.43 12.08 -3.43
CA VAL A 84 20.47 11.13 -2.87
C VAL A 84 21.04 9.71 -2.95
N PRO A 85 21.08 8.94 -1.84
CA PRO A 85 21.65 7.59 -1.82
C PRO A 85 20.68 6.59 -2.49
N ILE A 86 20.83 6.40 -3.81
CA ILE A 86 20.04 5.46 -4.59
C ILE A 86 20.91 4.31 -5.06
N GLU A 87 20.63 3.11 -4.56
CA GLU A 87 21.18 1.86 -5.08
C GLU A 87 20.29 1.36 -6.23
N ILE A 88 20.87 0.83 -7.30
CA ILE A 88 20.10 0.31 -8.43
C ILE A 88 20.36 -1.19 -8.53
N LYS A 89 19.29 -1.99 -8.55
CA LYS A 89 19.35 -3.44 -8.74
C LYS A 89 18.32 -3.89 -9.77
N VAL A 90 18.79 -4.59 -10.80
CA VAL A 90 17.96 -5.23 -11.82
C VAL A 90 18.18 -6.73 -11.74
N VAL A 91 17.12 -7.50 -11.70
CA VAL A 91 17.19 -8.97 -11.61
C VAL A 91 16.39 -9.63 -12.73
N TRP A 92 16.83 -10.80 -13.15
CA TRP A 92 16.07 -11.64 -14.09
C TRP A 92 15.24 -12.63 -13.30
N HIS A 93 13.91 -12.48 -13.32
CA HIS A 93 13.00 -13.33 -12.55
C HIS A 93 11.62 -13.39 -13.21
N ASN A 94 11.09 -14.61 -13.42
CA ASN A 94 9.82 -14.85 -14.12
C ASN A 94 8.55 -14.49 -13.31
N ARG A 95 8.69 -14.28 -12.01
CA ARG A 95 7.61 -13.86 -11.09
C ARG A 95 7.96 -12.55 -10.39
N PRO A 96 7.63 -11.39 -11.01
CA PRO A 96 8.07 -10.10 -10.49
C PRO A 96 7.73 -9.86 -9.02
N PHE A 97 6.53 -10.25 -8.56
CA PHE A 97 6.14 -10.04 -7.17
C PHE A 97 6.97 -10.86 -6.17
N GLU A 98 7.39 -12.10 -6.55
CA GLU A 98 8.25 -12.94 -5.71
C GLU A 98 9.63 -12.29 -5.57
N ALA A 99 10.24 -11.89 -6.69
CA ALA A 99 11.52 -11.19 -6.66
C ALA A 99 11.49 -9.91 -5.80
N ILE A 100 10.41 -9.13 -5.87
CA ILE A 100 10.24 -7.93 -5.04
C ILE A 100 10.16 -8.30 -3.56
N ILE A 101 9.36 -9.30 -3.20
CA ILE A 101 9.20 -9.71 -1.79
C ILE A 101 10.49 -10.33 -1.25
N GLN A 102 11.18 -11.14 -2.03
CA GLN A 102 12.49 -11.70 -1.68
C GLN A 102 13.51 -10.58 -1.42
N GLU A 103 13.55 -9.56 -2.27
CA GLU A 103 14.39 -8.39 -2.04
C GLU A 103 14.01 -7.63 -0.76
N VAL A 104 12.69 -7.51 -0.47
CA VAL A 104 12.22 -6.90 0.77
C VAL A 104 12.75 -7.64 1.99
N ILE A 105 12.71 -8.98 1.98
CA ILE A 105 13.17 -9.81 3.08
C ILE A 105 14.70 -9.75 3.20
N ALA A 106 15.41 -10.03 2.11
CA ALA A 106 16.88 -10.08 2.09
C ALA A 106 17.52 -8.72 2.42
N GLY A 107 16.93 -7.63 1.91
CA GLY A 107 17.40 -6.27 2.14
C GLY A 107 16.86 -5.64 3.42
N SER A 108 15.94 -6.30 4.15
CA SER A 108 15.24 -5.74 5.32
C SER A 108 14.63 -4.37 5.02
N HIS A 109 13.93 -4.27 3.87
CA HIS A 109 13.27 -3.03 3.48
C HIS A 109 12.02 -2.80 4.33
N ASP A 110 11.85 -1.57 4.82
CA ASP A 110 10.78 -1.17 5.74
C ASP A 110 9.62 -0.43 5.04
N LEU A 111 9.75 -0.15 3.75
CA LEU A 111 8.69 0.38 2.88
C LEU A 111 8.93 -0.04 1.43
N VAL A 112 7.86 -0.46 0.76
CA VAL A 112 7.85 -0.67 -0.70
C VAL A 112 7.02 0.43 -1.35
N LEU A 113 7.61 1.13 -2.34
CA LEU A 113 6.89 2.10 -3.16
C LEU A 113 6.77 1.56 -4.58
N LYS A 114 5.57 1.56 -5.11
CA LYS A 114 5.29 1.17 -6.49
C LYS A 114 4.25 2.09 -7.12
N MET A 115 4.44 2.43 -8.38
CA MET A 115 3.44 3.18 -9.13
C MET A 115 2.18 2.33 -9.34
N ALA A 116 1.01 2.92 -9.08
CA ALA A 116 -0.29 2.39 -9.50
C ALA A 116 -0.65 2.97 -10.87
N HIS A 117 -1.01 2.11 -11.83
CA HIS A 117 -1.35 2.55 -13.18
C HIS A 117 -2.72 3.24 -13.21
N GLN A 118 -2.84 4.37 -13.91
CA GLN A 118 -4.12 4.97 -14.28
C GLN A 118 -4.47 4.61 -15.71
N HIS A 119 -5.75 4.35 -15.98
CA HIS A 119 -6.22 4.18 -17.34
C HIS A 119 -6.63 5.54 -17.91
N ASP A 120 -6.01 5.95 -19.01
CA ASP A 120 -6.17 7.26 -19.66
C ASP A 120 -7.63 7.67 -19.99
N ARG A 121 -8.58 6.74 -19.99
CA ARG A 121 -9.98 6.95 -20.39
C ARG A 121 -11.01 6.87 -19.27
N LEU A 122 -10.67 6.36 -18.07
CA LEU A 122 -11.68 6.01 -17.07
C LEU A 122 -11.45 6.66 -15.70
N GLU A 123 -10.42 7.47 -15.50
CA GLU A 123 -10.00 7.99 -14.17
C GLU A 123 -9.86 6.86 -13.09
N ALA A 124 -10.03 5.61 -13.51
CA ALA A 124 -9.93 4.44 -12.65
C ALA A 124 -8.50 3.96 -12.54
N VAL A 125 -8.10 3.57 -11.36
CA VAL A 125 -6.80 2.93 -11.11
C VAL A 125 -6.90 1.45 -11.49
N ILE A 126 -5.95 1.00 -12.31
CA ILE A 126 -5.84 -0.42 -12.64
C ILE A 126 -4.66 -1.01 -11.88
N PHE A 127 -4.96 -1.94 -10.98
CA PHE A 127 -3.95 -2.72 -10.29
C PHE A 127 -3.55 -3.94 -11.12
N THR A 128 -2.25 -4.10 -11.35
CA THR A 128 -1.70 -5.27 -12.04
C THR A 128 -1.76 -6.51 -11.13
N PRO A 129 -1.65 -7.74 -11.68
CA PRO A 129 -1.50 -8.93 -10.83
C PRO A 129 -0.35 -8.81 -9.81
N THR A 130 0.76 -8.17 -10.20
CA THR A 130 1.89 -7.91 -9.29
C THR A 130 1.48 -7.02 -8.12
N ASP A 131 0.70 -5.96 -8.35
CA ASP A 131 0.22 -5.07 -7.30
C ASP A 131 -0.62 -5.82 -6.28
N TRP A 132 -1.58 -6.61 -6.73
CA TRP A 132 -2.41 -7.44 -5.86
C TRP A 132 -1.61 -8.46 -5.06
N HIS A 133 -0.59 -9.06 -5.66
CA HIS A 133 0.30 -9.97 -4.94
C HIS A 133 1.13 -9.24 -3.88
N LEU A 134 1.64 -8.04 -4.16
CA LEU A 134 2.36 -7.22 -3.18
C LEU A 134 1.45 -6.83 -2.02
N LEU A 135 0.25 -6.29 -2.30
CA LEU A 135 -0.71 -5.89 -1.30
C LEU A 135 -1.12 -7.06 -0.39
N ARG A 136 -1.20 -8.28 -0.92
CA ARG A 136 -1.55 -9.49 -0.16
C ARG A 136 -0.38 -10.10 0.59
N LYS A 137 0.82 -10.14 -0.01
CA LYS A 137 1.92 -11.01 0.43
C LYS A 137 3.16 -10.28 0.95
N CYS A 138 3.33 -8.99 0.66
CA CYS A 138 4.51 -8.26 1.12
C CYS A 138 4.48 -8.10 2.66
N PRO A 139 5.56 -8.43 3.40
CA PRO A 139 5.59 -8.30 4.85
C PRO A 139 5.72 -6.84 5.31
N SER A 140 6.36 -6.01 4.49
CA SER A 140 6.52 -4.57 4.77
C SER A 140 5.37 -3.76 4.23
N PRO A 141 5.10 -2.56 4.76
CA PRO A 141 4.14 -1.62 4.20
C PRO A 141 4.34 -1.39 2.71
N VAL A 142 3.23 -1.35 1.95
CA VAL A 142 3.24 -1.11 0.51
C VAL A 142 2.53 0.20 0.21
N TRP A 143 3.26 1.14 -0.39
CA TRP A 143 2.74 2.42 -0.82
C TRP A 143 2.53 2.40 -2.34
N MET A 144 1.27 2.34 -2.75
CA MET A 144 0.88 2.48 -4.15
C MET A 144 0.78 3.97 -4.48
N VAL A 145 1.71 4.45 -5.26
CA VAL A 145 1.86 5.86 -5.62
C VAL A 145 1.09 6.17 -6.89
N LYS A 146 0.28 7.22 -6.87
CA LYS A 146 -0.34 7.80 -8.07
C LYS A 146 0.51 8.94 -8.62
N ASP A 147 0.32 9.22 -9.90
CA ASP A 147 1.02 10.31 -10.56
C ASP A 147 0.41 11.68 -10.19
N GLN A 148 0.49 11.99 -8.90
CA GLN A 148 0.07 13.29 -8.37
C GLN A 148 1.14 13.81 -7.40
N PRO A 149 1.46 15.12 -7.43
CA PRO A 149 2.34 15.69 -6.43
C PRO A 149 1.73 15.52 -5.03
N TRP A 150 2.58 15.31 -4.03
CA TRP A 150 2.10 15.32 -2.65
C TRP A 150 1.68 16.72 -2.27
N PRO A 151 0.41 16.95 -1.86
CA PRO A 151 -0.06 18.26 -1.50
C PRO A 151 0.65 18.75 -0.23
N GLU A 152 1.15 19.99 -0.25
CA GLU A 152 1.64 20.64 0.96
C GLU A 152 0.48 20.84 1.94
N GLY A 153 0.66 20.47 3.20
CA GLY A 153 -0.42 20.48 4.19
C GLY A 153 -1.56 19.51 3.85
N GLY A 154 -1.25 18.43 3.11
CA GLY A 154 -2.22 17.42 2.67
C GLY A 154 -2.90 16.69 3.82
N LYS A 155 -3.94 15.93 3.50
CA LYS A 155 -4.67 15.11 4.47
C LYS A 155 -4.39 13.64 4.23
N ALA A 156 -4.24 12.89 5.32
CA ALA A 156 -4.20 11.43 5.32
C ALA A 156 -5.50 10.90 5.93
N LEU A 157 -6.14 9.94 5.29
CA LEU A 157 -7.35 9.28 5.78
C LEU A 157 -7.02 7.85 6.19
N VAL A 158 -7.17 7.56 7.48
CA VAL A 158 -6.94 6.22 8.05
C VAL A 158 -8.27 5.50 8.19
N ALA A 159 -8.44 4.40 7.47
CA ALA A 159 -9.61 3.56 7.59
C ALA A 159 -9.44 2.54 8.71
N VAL A 160 -10.29 2.63 9.73
CA VAL A 160 -10.25 1.78 10.91
C VAL A 160 -11.46 0.86 10.99
N ASN A 161 -11.24 -0.40 11.38
CA ASN A 161 -12.32 -1.34 11.61
C ASN A 161 -12.88 -1.17 13.03
N LEU A 162 -14.02 -0.52 13.15
CA LEU A 162 -14.72 -0.32 14.40
C LEU A 162 -15.73 -1.45 14.71
N ALA A 163 -15.85 -2.44 13.82
CA ALA A 163 -16.85 -3.50 13.93
C ALA A 163 -16.41 -4.67 14.81
N SER A 164 -15.11 -4.87 14.95
CA SER A 164 -14.55 -6.01 15.66
C SER A 164 -14.01 -5.60 17.02
N GLU A 165 -14.33 -6.40 18.03
CA GLU A 165 -13.77 -6.28 19.38
C GLU A 165 -12.55 -7.22 19.58
N GLU A 166 -12.17 -7.96 18.53
CA GLU A 166 -11.03 -8.87 18.61
C GLU A 166 -9.70 -8.11 18.78
N PRO A 167 -8.83 -8.57 19.69
CA PRO A 167 -7.60 -7.86 20.07
C PRO A 167 -6.70 -7.53 18.88
N TYR A 168 -6.59 -8.43 17.90
CA TYR A 168 -5.73 -8.22 16.74
C TYR A 168 -6.24 -7.10 15.79
N HIS A 169 -7.57 -6.91 15.67
CA HIS A 169 -8.13 -5.79 14.91
C HIS A 169 -7.85 -4.46 15.61
N ASN A 170 -7.98 -4.43 16.93
CA ASN A 170 -7.67 -3.24 17.70
C ASN A 170 -6.18 -2.91 17.60
N ALA A 171 -5.29 -3.91 17.71
CA ALA A 171 -3.85 -3.72 17.53
C ALA A 171 -3.50 -3.18 16.14
N LEU A 172 -4.15 -3.69 15.09
CA LEU A 172 -3.95 -3.17 13.74
C LEU A 172 -4.46 -1.73 13.59
N ASN A 173 -5.67 -1.39 14.10
CA ASN A 173 -6.17 -0.03 14.10
C ASN A 173 -5.18 0.94 14.78
N GLU A 174 -4.66 0.54 15.94
CA GLU A 174 -3.67 1.34 16.68
C GLU A 174 -2.37 1.52 15.89
N LYS A 175 -1.89 0.46 15.25
CA LYS A 175 -0.72 0.50 14.38
C LYS A 175 -0.92 1.47 13.23
N LEU A 176 -2.05 1.38 12.51
CA LEU A 176 -2.38 2.28 11.40
C LEU A 176 -2.35 3.74 11.84
N VAL A 177 -3.03 4.06 12.94
CA VAL A 177 -3.09 5.42 13.46
C VAL A 177 -1.70 5.90 13.88
N LYS A 178 -0.97 5.10 14.65
CA LYS A 178 0.36 5.45 15.13
C LYS A 178 1.34 5.72 13.98
N GLU A 179 1.41 4.80 13.00
CA GLU A 179 2.32 4.95 11.86
C GLU A 179 1.94 6.15 10.98
N THR A 180 0.63 6.39 10.78
CA THR A 180 0.19 7.55 10.01
C THR A 180 0.49 8.87 10.72
N LEU A 181 0.30 8.96 12.04
CA LEU A 181 0.65 10.15 12.80
C LEU A 181 2.16 10.44 12.75
N GLN A 182 2.99 9.40 12.90
CA GLN A 182 4.45 9.54 12.79
C GLN A 182 4.87 10.00 11.39
N LEU A 183 4.26 9.44 10.34
CA LEU A 183 4.50 9.87 8.96
C LEU A 183 4.08 11.32 8.76
N ALA A 184 2.90 11.71 9.26
CA ALA A 184 2.33 13.05 9.15
C ALA A 184 3.21 14.13 9.82
N GLU A 185 3.78 13.83 10.97
CA GLU A 185 4.73 14.73 11.66
C GLU A 185 6.01 14.97 10.84
N GLN A 186 6.46 13.93 10.13
CA GLN A 186 7.69 13.96 9.33
C GLN A 186 7.47 14.54 7.93
N VAL A 187 6.24 14.48 7.42
CA VAL A 187 5.87 14.89 6.06
C VAL A 187 4.92 16.09 6.10
N ASN A 188 5.49 17.30 6.21
CA ASN A 188 4.80 18.59 6.09
C ASN A 188 3.54 18.75 6.95
N HIS A 189 3.53 18.22 8.17
CA HIS A 189 2.39 18.37 9.12
C HIS A 189 1.04 17.99 8.48
N THR A 190 0.99 16.87 7.81
CA THR A 190 -0.22 16.33 7.19
C THR A 190 -1.31 16.15 8.24
N GLU A 191 -2.52 16.66 7.98
CA GLU A 191 -3.66 16.46 8.89
C GLU A 191 -4.15 15.00 8.78
N VAL A 192 -4.28 14.31 9.93
CA VAL A 192 -4.70 12.90 9.96
C VAL A 192 -6.16 12.80 10.34
N HIS A 193 -6.97 12.27 9.43
CA HIS A 193 -8.38 11.96 9.62
C HIS A 193 -8.57 10.45 9.85
N LEU A 194 -9.52 10.08 10.71
CA LEU A 194 -9.93 8.69 10.92
C LEU A 194 -11.33 8.46 10.33
N VAL A 195 -11.54 7.32 9.67
CA VAL A 195 -12.87 6.92 9.20
C VAL A 195 -13.19 5.49 9.60
N GLY A 196 -14.41 5.29 10.11
CA GLY A 196 -15.01 3.99 10.29
C GLY A 196 -16.39 3.96 9.62
N ALA A 197 -16.63 2.98 8.77
CA ALA A 197 -17.92 2.77 8.12
C ALA A 197 -18.72 1.68 8.84
N TYR A 198 -20.05 1.81 8.81
CA TYR A 198 -20.95 0.76 9.30
C TYR A 198 -22.10 0.53 8.31
N PRO A 199 -22.46 -0.75 8.02
CA PRO A 199 -23.45 -1.07 7.03
C PRO A 199 -24.86 -0.66 7.47
N VAL A 200 -25.71 -0.40 6.47
CA VAL A 200 -27.15 -0.22 6.67
C VAL A 200 -27.78 -1.58 6.95
N THR A 201 -28.77 -1.62 7.84
CA THR A 201 -29.58 -2.84 8.04
C THR A 201 -30.21 -3.27 6.72
N PRO A 202 -30.02 -4.51 6.27
CA PRO A 202 -30.66 -5.00 5.05
C PRO A 202 -32.19 -4.88 5.14
N ILE A 203 -32.82 -4.37 4.10
CA ILE A 203 -34.27 -4.16 4.03
C ILE A 203 -35.04 -5.46 4.27
N ASN A 204 -34.48 -6.59 3.83
CA ASN A 204 -35.08 -7.91 3.99
C ASN A 204 -35.32 -8.30 5.46
N ILE A 205 -34.47 -7.87 6.38
CA ILE A 205 -34.63 -8.16 7.82
C ILE A 205 -35.90 -7.48 8.36
N ALA A 206 -36.20 -6.26 7.93
CA ALA A 206 -37.40 -5.54 8.34
C ALA A 206 -38.67 -6.17 7.77
N ILE A 207 -38.59 -6.85 6.62
CA ILE A 207 -39.70 -7.56 6.00
C ILE A 207 -39.97 -8.91 6.70
N GLU A 208 -38.90 -9.63 7.04
CA GLU A 208 -38.98 -10.95 7.67
C GLU A 208 -39.32 -10.90 9.16
N LEU A 209 -39.03 -9.79 9.83
CA LEU A 209 -39.27 -9.57 11.25
C LEU A 209 -40.11 -8.30 11.46
N PRO A 210 -41.45 -8.37 11.41
CA PRO A 210 -42.35 -7.20 11.49
C PRO A 210 -42.20 -6.36 12.77
N GLU A 211 -41.69 -6.94 13.86
CA GLU A 211 -41.44 -6.24 15.14
C GLU A 211 -40.06 -5.60 15.19
N PHE A 212 -39.21 -5.79 14.15
CA PHE A 212 -37.87 -5.24 14.10
C PHE A 212 -37.91 -3.80 13.60
N ASP A 213 -37.42 -2.88 14.44
CA ASP A 213 -37.27 -1.47 14.06
C ASP A 213 -35.83 -1.22 13.54
N PRO A 214 -35.63 -1.04 12.24
CA PRO A 214 -34.33 -0.77 11.66
C PRO A 214 -33.68 0.50 12.19
N SER A 215 -34.47 1.49 12.63
CA SER A 215 -33.94 2.76 13.12
C SER A 215 -33.23 2.56 14.47
N VAL A 216 -33.87 1.87 15.40
CA VAL A 216 -33.33 1.56 16.72
C VAL A 216 -32.06 0.73 16.61
N TYR A 217 -32.06 -0.24 15.70
CA TYR A 217 -30.89 -1.09 15.47
C TYR A 217 -29.70 -0.28 14.88
N ASN A 218 -29.96 0.55 13.87
CA ASN A 218 -28.94 1.41 13.27
C ASN A 218 -28.38 2.42 14.27
N ASP A 219 -29.21 2.98 15.13
CA ASP A 219 -28.77 3.91 16.17
C ASP A 219 -27.89 3.21 17.22
N ALA A 220 -28.23 1.97 17.59
CA ALA A 220 -27.41 1.17 18.50
C ALA A 220 -26.03 0.85 17.89
N ILE A 221 -25.98 0.42 16.61
CA ILE A 221 -24.72 0.20 15.89
C ILE A 221 -23.91 1.49 15.83
N ARG A 222 -24.52 2.60 15.43
CA ARG A 222 -23.85 3.90 15.36
C ARG A 222 -23.27 4.29 16.72
N GLY A 223 -24.03 4.13 17.79
CA GLY A 223 -23.58 4.42 19.16
C GLY A 223 -22.34 3.58 19.54
N GLN A 224 -22.37 2.28 19.26
CA GLN A 224 -21.21 1.40 19.51
C GLN A 224 -19.97 1.84 18.68
N ARG A 225 -20.13 2.20 17.40
CA ARG A 225 -19.02 2.66 16.55
C ARG A 225 -18.47 4.00 17.03
N LEU A 226 -19.33 4.92 17.47
CA LEU A 226 -18.90 6.19 18.05
C LEU A 226 -18.10 5.99 19.35
N LEU A 227 -18.48 5.03 20.20
CA LEU A 227 -17.73 4.69 21.41
C LEU A 227 -16.36 4.11 21.07
N ALA A 228 -16.28 3.18 20.09
CA ALA A 228 -15.02 2.61 19.63
C ALA A 228 -14.10 3.69 19.03
N MET A 229 -14.63 4.58 18.19
CA MET A 229 -13.87 5.71 17.64
C MET A 229 -13.40 6.66 18.76
N LYS A 230 -14.26 6.95 19.72
CA LYS A 230 -13.89 7.80 20.88
C LYS A 230 -12.73 7.20 21.67
N ALA A 231 -12.75 5.90 21.94
CA ALA A 231 -11.67 5.21 22.64
C ALA A 231 -10.35 5.31 21.86
N LEU A 232 -10.40 5.05 20.54
CA LEU A 232 -9.22 5.13 19.67
C LEU A 232 -8.65 6.55 19.59
N ARG A 233 -9.49 7.57 19.33
CA ARG A 233 -9.04 8.96 19.23
C ARG A 233 -8.47 9.51 20.55
N GLN A 234 -9.03 9.11 21.70
CA GLN A 234 -8.52 9.51 23.00
C GLN A 234 -7.13 8.96 23.27
N LYS A 235 -6.87 7.71 22.87
CA LYS A 235 -5.55 7.06 23.02
C LYS A 235 -4.44 7.84 22.30
N PHE A 236 -4.76 8.43 21.15
CA PHE A 236 -3.80 9.16 20.31
C PHE A 236 -3.96 10.69 20.36
N SER A 237 -4.80 11.22 21.26
CA SER A 237 -5.07 12.66 21.39
C SER A 237 -5.55 13.32 20.08
N ILE A 238 -6.35 12.60 19.29
CA ILE A 238 -6.90 13.08 18.02
C ILE A 238 -8.19 13.88 18.29
N ASP A 239 -8.33 15.05 17.63
CA ASP A 239 -9.54 15.89 17.73
C ASP A 239 -10.75 15.15 17.13
N GLU A 240 -11.92 15.35 17.74
CA GLU A 240 -13.17 14.79 17.25
C GLU A 240 -13.52 15.26 15.84
N LYS A 241 -13.15 16.50 15.49
CA LYS A 241 -13.45 17.11 14.19
C LYS A 241 -12.85 16.38 12.99
N VAL A 242 -11.77 15.64 13.21
CA VAL A 242 -11.08 14.85 12.18
C VAL A 242 -11.43 13.36 12.28
N THR A 243 -12.53 13.00 12.97
CA THR A 243 -12.98 11.61 13.09
C THR A 243 -14.38 11.45 12.49
N HIS A 244 -14.54 10.44 11.65
CA HIS A 244 -15.75 10.21 10.86
C HIS A 244 -16.29 8.80 11.14
N VAL A 245 -17.55 8.71 11.52
CA VAL A 245 -18.29 7.45 11.69
C VAL A 245 -19.50 7.50 10.77
N GLU A 246 -19.34 6.91 9.59
CA GLU A 246 -20.26 7.09 8.48
C GLU A 246 -21.10 5.84 8.23
N LYS A 247 -22.36 6.07 7.84
CA LYS A 247 -23.30 5.02 7.47
C LYS A 247 -23.15 4.69 6.00
N GLY A 248 -22.85 3.44 5.67
CA GLY A 248 -22.69 2.96 4.30
C GLY A 248 -21.71 1.79 4.22
N LEU A 249 -21.50 1.30 3.01
CA LEU A 249 -20.49 0.29 2.74
C LEU A 249 -19.09 0.95 2.73
N PRO A 250 -18.07 0.32 3.32
CA PRO A 250 -16.71 0.89 3.35
C PRO A 250 -16.16 1.25 1.96
N GLU A 251 -16.48 0.45 0.94
CA GLU A 251 -16.08 0.65 -0.46
C GLU A 251 -16.71 1.88 -1.13
N GLU A 252 -17.76 2.45 -0.55
CA GLU A 252 -18.39 3.69 -0.97
C GLU A 252 -17.91 4.84 -0.07
N VAL A 253 -18.05 4.65 1.25
CA VAL A 253 -17.78 5.69 2.25
C VAL A 253 -16.31 6.17 2.24
N ILE A 254 -15.35 5.24 2.15
CA ILE A 254 -13.93 5.60 2.27
C ILE A 254 -13.45 6.39 1.05
N PRO A 255 -13.72 5.95 -0.20
CA PRO A 255 -13.35 6.72 -1.39
C PRO A 255 -14.05 8.08 -1.46
N ASP A 256 -15.35 8.14 -1.17
CA ASP A 256 -16.14 9.38 -1.20
C ASP A 256 -15.60 10.39 -0.18
N LEU A 257 -15.29 9.93 1.04
CA LEU A 257 -14.72 10.80 2.06
C LEU A 257 -13.30 11.24 1.70
N ALA A 258 -12.48 10.35 1.14
CA ALA A 258 -11.15 10.68 0.66
C ALA A 258 -11.19 11.79 -0.41
N GLU A 259 -12.14 11.70 -1.36
CA GLU A 259 -12.37 12.71 -2.38
C GLU A 259 -12.87 14.03 -1.78
N HIS A 260 -13.88 13.98 -0.88
CA HIS A 260 -14.40 15.16 -0.20
C HIS A 260 -13.34 15.91 0.61
N LEU A 261 -12.49 15.18 1.30
CA LEU A 261 -11.37 15.73 2.07
C LEU A 261 -10.21 16.18 1.20
N GLN A 262 -10.16 15.78 -0.08
CA GLN A 262 -9.00 15.89 -0.95
C GLN A 262 -7.77 15.23 -0.32
N ALA A 263 -7.96 14.03 0.23
CA ALA A 263 -6.90 13.28 0.88
C ALA A 263 -5.80 12.91 -0.12
N GLY A 264 -4.55 13.16 0.24
CA GLY A 264 -3.39 12.77 -0.56
C GLY A 264 -3.11 11.27 -0.48
N ILE A 265 -3.52 10.64 0.64
CA ILE A 265 -3.31 9.22 0.89
C ILE A 265 -4.43 8.62 1.73
N VAL A 266 -4.81 7.39 1.41
CA VAL A 266 -5.63 6.53 2.27
C VAL A 266 -4.75 5.45 2.86
N VAL A 267 -4.88 5.22 4.16
CA VAL A 267 -4.15 4.18 4.88
C VAL A 267 -5.11 3.07 5.28
N LEU A 268 -4.81 1.85 4.86
CA LEU A 268 -5.63 0.66 5.11
C LEU A 268 -4.82 -0.43 5.81
N GLY A 269 -5.49 -1.12 6.73
CA GLY A 269 -4.99 -2.38 7.27
C GLY A 269 -5.49 -3.58 6.46
N THR A 270 -4.63 -4.57 6.28
CA THR A 270 -5.05 -5.85 5.72
C THR A 270 -4.98 -6.91 6.80
N VAL A 271 -6.10 -7.58 7.03
CA VAL A 271 -6.18 -8.66 8.01
C VAL A 271 -6.05 -9.98 7.27
N GLY A 272 -4.91 -10.67 7.46
CA GLY A 272 -4.84 -12.09 7.20
C GLY A 272 -5.73 -12.81 8.22
N ARG A 273 -6.71 -13.61 7.79
CA ARG A 273 -7.44 -14.48 8.72
C ARG A 273 -6.43 -15.44 9.33
N THR A 274 -6.28 -15.38 10.66
CA THR A 274 -5.49 -16.35 11.42
C THR A 274 -5.99 -17.76 11.10
N GLY A 275 -5.15 -18.60 10.49
CA GLY A 275 -5.41 -20.02 10.27
C GLY A 275 -5.70 -20.48 8.84
N LEU A 276 -5.93 -19.60 7.88
CA LEU A 276 -6.09 -19.94 6.45
C LEU A 276 -5.24 -19.00 5.61
N SER A 277 -4.19 -19.55 5.02
CA SER A 277 -3.22 -18.95 4.08
C SER A 277 -3.05 -17.42 4.17
N ALA A 278 -1.85 -17.01 4.54
CA ALA A 278 -1.36 -15.62 4.72
C ALA A 278 -1.48 -14.71 3.47
N ALA A 279 -2.27 -15.09 2.46
CA ALA A 279 -2.34 -14.45 1.15
C ALA A 279 -3.67 -13.73 0.85
N PHE A 280 -4.53 -13.50 1.87
CA PHE A 280 -5.82 -12.83 1.64
C PHE A 280 -5.78 -11.36 2.04
N LEU A 281 -6.11 -10.51 1.08
CA LEU A 281 -6.66 -9.18 1.34
C LEU A 281 -8.15 -9.37 1.68
N GLY A 282 -8.67 -8.67 2.69
CA GLY A 282 -10.12 -8.78 2.96
C GLY A 282 -10.93 -8.20 1.80
N ASN A 283 -12.08 -8.82 1.47
CA ASN A 283 -12.94 -8.35 0.36
C ASN A 283 -13.23 -6.84 0.44
N THR A 284 -13.47 -6.31 1.63
CA THR A 284 -13.69 -4.88 1.86
C THR A 284 -12.48 -4.03 1.44
N ALA A 285 -11.27 -4.47 1.80
CA ALA A 285 -10.05 -3.74 1.42
C ALA A 285 -9.85 -3.76 -0.10
N GLU A 286 -10.08 -4.90 -0.77
CA GLU A 286 -10.00 -5.00 -2.23
C GLU A 286 -10.98 -4.03 -2.91
N GLN A 287 -12.25 -4.01 -2.47
CA GLN A 287 -13.27 -3.14 -3.03
C GLN A 287 -12.98 -1.65 -2.79
N VAL A 288 -12.49 -1.28 -1.60
CA VAL A 288 -12.06 0.10 -1.33
C VAL A 288 -10.92 0.51 -2.26
N ILE A 289 -9.90 -0.35 -2.42
CA ILE A 289 -8.71 -0.08 -3.21
C ILE A 289 -9.06 0.22 -4.68
N ASP A 290 -10.00 -0.52 -5.26
CA ASP A 290 -10.42 -0.34 -6.65
C ASP A 290 -11.09 1.03 -6.93
N HIS A 291 -11.64 1.68 -5.91
CA HIS A 291 -12.35 2.95 -6.03
C HIS A 291 -11.53 4.19 -5.61
N LEU A 292 -10.33 3.98 -5.04
CA LEU A 292 -9.50 5.09 -4.58
C LEU A 292 -8.88 5.87 -5.74
N ARG A 293 -8.81 7.20 -5.59
CA ARG A 293 -8.18 8.12 -6.55
C ARG A 293 -6.89 8.78 -6.05
N CYS A 294 -6.54 8.60 -4.78
CA CYS A 294 -5.32 9.11 -4.15
C CYS A 294 -4.31 7.99 -3.88
N ASP A 295 -3.13 8.32 -3.38
CA ASP A 295 -2.16 7.32 -2.94
C ASP A 295 -2.78 6.35 -1.92
N LEU A 296 -2.25 5.14 -1.87
CA LEU A 296 -2.68 4.10 -0.94
C LEU A 296 -1.48 3.55 -0.17
N LEU A 297 -1.56 3.55 1.15
CA LEU A 297 -0.61 2.85 2.02
C LEU A 297 -1.31 1.67 2.70
N VAL A 298 -0.80 0.48 2.44
CA VAL A 298 -1.31 -0.75 3.06
C VAL A 298 -0.31 -1.25 4.10
N ILE A 299 -0.81 -1.44 5.32
CA ILE A 299 -0.01 -1.89 6.47
C ILE A 299 -0.54 -3.23 6.97
N LYS A 300 0.38 -4.11 7.32
CA LYS A 300 0.09 -5.45 7.86
C LYS A 300 0.18 -5.48 9.40
N PRO A 301 -0.52 -6.43 10.06
CA PRO A 301 -0.27 -6.71 11.47
C PRO A 301 1.19 -7.10 11.74
N ASP A 302 1.66 -6.89 12.96
CA ASP A 302 3.06 -7.21 13.33
C ASP A 302 3.36 -8.72 13.25
N GLU A 303 2.36 -9.57 13.49
CA GLU A 303 2.52 -11.03 13.42
C GLU A 303 2.40 -11.59 11.99
N TYR A 304 2.24 -10.72 10.97
CA TYR A 304 2.09 -11.18 9.61
C TYR A 304 3.36 -11.86 9.08
N GLN A 305 3.20 -13.07 8.57
CA GLN A 305 4.27 -13.82 7.91
C GLN A 305 3.95 -13.97 6.42
N THR A 306 4.90 -13.61 5.58
CA THR A 306 4.78 -13.77 4.14
C THR A 306 4.86 -15.26 3.77
N PRO A 307 4.06 -15.71 2.76
CA PRO A 307 4.20 -17.06 2.20
C PRO A 307 5.32 -17.16 1.16
N VAL A 308 6.05 -16.08 0.89
CA VAL A 308 7.17 -16.08 -0.07
C VAL A 308 8.45 -16.40 0.69
N GLU A 309 9.13 -17.43 0.28
CA GLU A 309 10.43 -17.87 0.81
C GLU A 309 11.56 -17.23 0.00
N LEU A 310 12.74 -17.13 0.59
CA LEU A 310 13.96 -16.80 -0.14
C LEU A 310 14.35 -18.01 -0.98
N ASP A 311 14.76 -17.78 -2.22
CA ASP A 311 15.35 -18.85 -3.03
C ASP A 311 16.64 -19.30 -2.33
N ASP A 312 16.84 -20.61 -2.23
CA ASP A 312 18.11 -21.16 -1.77
C ASP A 312 19.20 -20.70 -2.73
N GLU A 313 20.32 -20.19 -2.20
CA GLU A 313 21.43 -19.63 -3.01
C GLU A 313 22.15 -20.65 -3.94
N ASP A 314 21.55 -21.83 -4.17
CA ASP A 314 22.17 -22.99 -4.85
C ASP A 314 21.48 -23.42 -6.17
N ASP A 315 20.84 -22.50 -6.95
CA ASP A 315 20.40 -22.89 -8.32
C ASP A 315 20.87 -21.92 -9.41
#